data_0c7310e30ef815c5926a1d035b14c9f3
#
_entry.id   0c7310e30ef815c5926a1d035b14c9f3
#
_cell.length_a   1.000
_cell.length_b   1.000
_cell.length_c   1.000
_cell.angle_alpha   90.00
_cell.angle_beta   90.00
_cell.angle_gamma   90.00
#
_symmetry.space_group_name_H-M   'P 1'
#
loop_
_entity.id
_entity.type
_entity.pdbx_description
1 polymer ?
#
loop_
_entity_poly.entity_id
_entity_poly.type
_entity_poly.pdbx_seq_one_letter_code
_entity_poly.pdbx_strand_id
1 'polypeptide(L)'
;MKIVIADHSHISYASLISDTITDSARVRGTGIAKRTPEYIITKMENGHAVIALDGEHFAGFCYIESWGHGKFVANSGLIVHPNYRGHGLAKKIKHKVFQHSREKFPDAKVFSITTGLAVMKMNSDLGYKPVTFSELTDDPSFWKGCQTCKNYDVLTRTEQKMCLCTGMLFDPEKQKSDANTGKFNQKVWTRLKNIKQARFLKKQPK
;
A
#
# COMPACT_ATOMS: atom_id res chain seq x y z
N MET A 1 -22.21 5.50 1.82
CA MET A 1 -20.84 5.56 1.23
C MET A 1 -20.53 4.26 0.52
N LYS A 2 -20.18 4.31 -0.77
CA LYS A 2 -19.90 3.19 -1.66
C LYS A 2 -18.40 3.22 -2.04
N ILE A 3 -17.71 2.07 -2.01
CA ILE A 3 -16.30 1.96 -2.43
C ILE A 3 -16.25 0.89 -3.51
N VAL A 4 -15.94 1.30 -4.73
CA VAL A 4 -16.01 0.45 -5.93
C VAL A 4 -14.74 0.56 -6.76
N ILE A 5 -14.54 -0.40 -7.67
CA ILE A 5 -13.60 -0.27 -8.76
C ILE A 5 -14.14 0.80 -9.69
N ALA A 6 -13.32 1.81 -9.99
CA ALA A 6 -13.70 2.87 -10.90
C ALA A 6 -13.62 2.37 -12.34
N ASP A 7 -14.56 2.86 -13.16
CA ASP A 7 -14.69 2.58 -14.58
C ASP A 7 -15.07 3.85 -15.34
N HIS A 8 -15.46 3.70 -16.61
CA HIS A 8 -15.83 4.80 -17.49
C HIS A 8 -16.94 5.70 -16.91
N SER A 9 -17.89 5.16 -16.12
CA SER A 9 -18.96 5.96 -15.52
C SER A 9 -18.48 6.98 -14.48
N HIS A 10 -17.23 6.86 -14.03
CA HIS A 10 -16.63 7.70 -12.99
C HIS A 10 -15.67 8.78 -13.53
N ILE A 11 -15.47 8.88 -14.83
CA ILE A 11 -14.49 9.81 -15.45
C ILE A 11 -14.77 11.29 -15.16
N SER A 12 -16.04 11.64 -14.93
CA SER A 12 -16.43 13.00 -14.56
C SER A 12 -15.78 13.52 -13.28
N TYR A 13 -15.34 12.61 -12.39
CA TYR A 13 -14.62 12.96 -11.15
C TYR A 13 -13.13 13.22 -11.36
N ALA A 14 -12.55 12.96 -12.52
CA ALA A 14 -11.10 12.96 -12.73
C ALA A 14 -10.45 14.31 -12.41
N SER A 15 -11.05 15.44 -12.83
CA SER A 15 -10.57 16.78 -12.53
C SER A 15 -10.57 17.04 -11.01
N LEU A 16 -11.70 16.74 -10.34
CA LEU A 16 -11.82 16.93 -8.88
C LEU A 16 -10.81 16.07 -8.10
N ILE A 17 -10.54 14.86 -8.56
CA ILE A 17 -9.52 13.98 -7.98
C ILE A 17 -8.13 14.59 -8.14
N SER A 18 -7.79 15.06 -9.35
CA SER A 18 -6.51 15.72 -9.66
C SER A 18 -6.28 16.93 -8.76
N ASP A 19 -7.29 17.79 -8.63
CA ASP A 19 -7.23 18.99 -7.79
C ASP A 19 -7.08 18.61 -6.30
N THR A 20 -7.85 17.64 -5.83
CA THR A 20 -7.76 17.15 -4.44
C THR A 20 -6.37 16.58 -4.13
N ILE A 21 -5.73 15.88 -5.07
CA ILE A 21 -4.35 15.37 -4.94
C ILE A 21 -3.38 16.53 -4.85
N THR A 22 -3.50 17.51 -5.75
CA THR A 22 -2.61 18.68 -5.85
C THR A 22 -2.68 19.55 -4.58
N ASP A 23 -3.87 19.85 -4.11
CA ASP A 23 -4.08 20.64 -2.88
C ASP A 23 -3.55 19.90 -1.65
N SER A 24 -3.77 18.60 -1.56
CA SER A 24 -3.25 17.81 -0.46
C SER A 24 -1.73 17.71 -0.47
N ALA A 25 -1.09 17.70 -1.63
CA ALA A 25 0.37 17.73 -1.76
C ALA A 25 0.92 19.07 -1.28
N ARG A 26 0.29 20.19 -1.66
CA ARG A 26 0.65 21.54 -1.25
C ARG A 26 0.60 21.69 0.27
N VAL A 27 -0.49 21.26 0.91
CA VAL A 27 -0.67 21.37 2.37
C VAL A 27 0.34 20.52 3.14
N ARG A 28 0.65 19.30 2.66
CA ARG A 28 1.60 18.40 3.34
C ARG A 28 3.06 18.81 3.13
N GLY A 29 3.35 19.61 2.11
CA GLY A 29 4.71 19.96 1.72
C GLY A 29 5.59 18.76 1.34
N THR A 30 5.02 17.58 1.13
CA THR A 30 5.72 16.35 0.70
C THR A 30 5.20 15.93 -0.66
N GLY A 31 6.10 15.41 -1.50
CA GLY A 31 5.81 15.13 -2.89
C GLY A 31 4.84 13.99 -3.08
N ILE A 32 3.58 14.32 -3.32
CA ILE A 32 2.74 13.46 -4.14
C ILE A 32 2.96 13.93 -5.57
N ALA A 33 3.36 13.03 -6.47
CA ALA A 33 3.54 13.38 -7.87
C ALA A 33 2.22 13.93 -8.44
N LYS A 34 2.31 15.03 -9.19
CA LYS A 34 1.14 15.59 -9.88
C LYS A 34 0.55 14.53 -10.82
N ARG A 35 -0.77 14.50 -10.90
CA ARG A 35 -1.52 13.61 -11.79
C ARG A 35 -2.51 14.45 -12.58
N THR A 36 -2.47 14.33 -13.90
CA THR A 36 -3.45 15.02 -14.76
C THR A 36 -4.78 14.27 -14.76
N PRO A 37 -5.89 14.94 -15.09
CA PRO A 37 -7.19 14.28 -15.25
C PRO A 37 -7.14 13.11 -16.25
N GLU A 38 -6.44 13.26 -17.36
CA GLU A 38 -6.30 12.23 -18.40
C GLU A 38 -5.60 10.98 -17.87
N TYR A 39 -4.57 11.18 -17.04
CA TYR A 39 -3.88 10.08 -16.37
C TYR A 39 -4.83 9.32 -15.43
N ILE A 40 -5.67 10.04 -14.69
CA ILE A 40 -6.67 9.45 -13.78
C ILE A 40 -7.73 8.69 -14.56
N ILE A 41 -8.23 9.26 -15.66
CA ILE A 41 -9.18 8.62 -16.58
C ILE A 41 -8.62 7.29 -17.09
N THR A 42 -7.38 7.28 -17.56
CA THR A 42 -6.73 6.04 -18.03
C THR A 42 -6.70 4.95 -16.94
N LYS A 43 -6.50 5.33 -15.67
CA LYS A 43 -6.54 4.35 -14.55
C LYS A 43 -7.93 3.81 -14.29
N MET A 44 -8.97 4.63 -14.45
CA MET A 44 -10.37 4.22 -14.31
C MET A 44 -10.79 3.26 -15.44
N GLU A 45 -10.55 3.64 -16.68
CA GLU A 45 -10.91 2.86 -17.87
C GLU A 45 -10.23 1.48 -17.89
N ASN A 46 -8.99 1.40 -17.44
CA ASN A 46 -8.25 0.13 -17.30
C ASN A 46 -8.69 -0.70 -16.08
N GLY A 47 -9.65 -0.24 -15.29
CA GLY A 47 -10.06 -0.88 -14.04
C GLY A 47 -8.90 -0.99 -13.04
N HIS A 48 -8.02 0.01 -13.02
CA HIS A 48 -6.86 0.10 -12.11
C HIS A 48 -7.08 1.11 -10.99
N ALA A 49 -8.31 1.54 -10.77
CA ALA A 49 -8.62 2.54 -9.76
C ALA A 49 -9.76 2.09 -8.85
N VAL A 50 -9.76 2.62 -7.63
CA VAL A 50 -10.82 2.50 -6.64
C VAL A 50 -11.29 3.89 -6.28
N ILE A 51 -12.60 4.11 -6.33
CA ILE A 51 -13.26 5.36 -5.96
C ILE A 51 -14.22 5.14 -4.79
N ALA A 52 -14.27 6.09 -3.89
CA ALA A 52 -15.25 6.16 -2.81
C ALA A 52 -16.21 7.32 -3.07
N LEU A 53 -17.50 7.04 -3.01
CA LEU A 53 -18.59 7.99 -3.25
C LEU A 53 -19.58 7.99 -2.08
N ASP A 54 -20.09 9.16 -1.75
CA ASP A 54 -21.22 9.36 -0.83
C ASP A 54 -22.40 9.94 -1.62
N GLY A 55 -23.32 9.06 -2.04
CA GLY A 55 -24.23 9.40 -3.14
C GLY A 55 -23.42 9.70 -4.41
N GLU A 56 -23.58 10.91 -4.95
CA GLU A 56 -22.84 11.40 -6.11
C GLU A 56 -21.59 12.23 -5.71
N HIS A 57 -21.29 12.37 -4.42
CA HIS A 57 -20.18 13.17 -3.97
C HIS A 57 -18.89 12.36 -3.88
N PHE A 58 -17.82 12.89 -4.46
CA PHE A 58 -16.49 12.30 -4.35
C PHE A 58 -15.98 12.34 -2.92
N ALA A 59 -15.61 11.17 -2.39
CA ALA A 59 -15.10 11.03 -1.03
C ALA A 59 -13.64 10.57 -0.97
N GLY A 60 -13.15 9.81 -1.97
CA GLY A 60 -11.76 9.40 -1.97
C GLY A 60 -11.38 8.51 -3.14
N PHE A 61 -10.06 8.32 -3.35
CA PHE A 61 -9.53 7.62 -4.52
C PHE A 61 -8.19 6.94 -4.19
N CYS A 62 -7.89 5.89 -4.93
CA CYS A 62 -6.58 5.24 -4.97
C CYS A 62 -6.47 4.44 -6.26
N TYR A 63 -5.25 4.28 -6.81
CA TYR A 63 -5.07 3.54 -8.05
C TYR A 63 -3.88 2.58 -7.99
N ILE A 64 -3.84 1.67 -8.95
CA ILE A 64 -2.82 0.65 -9.15
C ILE A 64 -1.88 1.09 -10.25
N GLU A 65 -0.58 0.96 -10.01
CA GLU A 65 0.46 1.00 -11.02
C GLU A 65 1.25 -0.30 -11.01
N SER A 66 1.79 -0.68 -12.17
CA SER A 66 2.58 -1.90 -12.30
C SER A 66 3.84 -1.65 -13.11
N TRP A 67 4.92 -2.36 -12.75
CA TRP A 67 6.24 -2.31 -13.38
C TRP A 67 6.80 -3.72 -13.54
N GLY A 68 7.86 -3.83 -14.37
CA GLY A 68 8.53 -5.09 -14.57
C GLY A 68 7.59 -6.17 -15.11
N HIS A 69 6.73 -5.84 -16.09
CA HIS A 69 5.71 -6.75 -16.63
C HIS A 69 4.78 -7.35 -15.55
N GLY A 70 4.37 -6.54 -14.58
CA GLY A 70 3.45 -6.94 -13.53
C GLY A 70 4.11 -7.65 -12.34
N LYS A 71 5.44 -7.73 -12.27
CA LYS A 71 6.15 -8.30 -11.10
C LYS A 71 6.06 -7.41 -9.87
N PHE A 72 5.98 -6.10 -10.07
CA PHE A 72 5.85 -5.10 -9.03
C PHE A 72 4.59 -4.26 -9.23
N VAL A 73 3.87 -4.04 -8.16
CA VAL A 73 2.63 -3.26 -8.15
C VAL A 73 2.68 -2.26 -7.00
N ALA A 74 2.26 -1.03 -7.25
CA ALA A 74 2.07 -0.04 -6.19
C ALA A 74 0.61 0.41 -6.10
N ASN A 75 0.15 0.63 -4.86
CA ASN A 75 -1.10 1.33 -4.60
C ASN A 75 -0.77 2.81 -4.36
N SER A 76 -0.99 3.62 -5.37
CA SER A 76 -0.59 5.01 -5.46
C SER A 76 -1.77 5.97 -5.36
N GLY A 77 -1.50 7.24 -5.04
CA GLY A 77 -2.50 8.31 -5.06
C GLY A 77 -3.62 8.16 -4.05
N LEU A 78 -3.37 7.50 -2.91
CA LEU A 78 -4.38 7.41 -1.85
C LEU A 78 -4.74 8.78 -1.33
N ILE A 79 -5.96 9.21 -1.60
CA ILE A 79 -6.49 10.50 -1.19
C ILE A 79 -7.90 10.37 -0.64
N VAL A 80 -8.21 11.16 0.39
CA VAL A 80 -9.56 11.33 0.95
C VAL A 80 -9.88 12.81 0.91
N HIS A 81 -11.03 13.14 0.34
CA HIS A 81 -11.53 14.51 0.30
C HIS A 81 -11.63 15.08 1.73
N PRO A 82 -11.27 16.34 1.97
CA PRO A 82 -11.21 16.94 3.30
C PRO A 82 -12.43 16.66 4.19
N ASN A 83 -13.62 16.76 3.64
CA ASN A 83 -14.89 16.60 4.34
C ASN A 83 -15.15 15.15 4.87
N TYR A 84 -14.39 14.17 4.37
CA TYR A 84 -14.55 12.77 4.74
C TYR A 84 -13.36 12.19 5.52
N ARG A 85 -12.43 13.06 5.97
CA ARG A 85 -11.28 12.65 6.77
C ARG A 85 -11.67 12.35 8.22
N GLY A 86 -10.83 11.60 8.92
CA GLY A 86 -11.05 11.26 10.34
C GLY A 86 -11.95 10.05 10.61
N HIS A 87 -12.67 9.52 9.61
CA HIS A 87 -13.66 8.44 9.76
C HIS A 87 -13.18 7.08 9.22
N GLY A 88 -11.88 6.88 9.06
CA GLY A 88 -11.30 5.61 8.63
C GLY A 88 -11.47 5.27 7.14
N LEU A 89 -11.96 6.21 6.31
CA LEU A 89 -12.19 5.97 4.89
C LEU A 89 -10.92 5.60 4.12
N ALA A 90 -9.78 6.23 4.43
CA ALA A 90 -8.50 5.89 3.82
C ALA A 90 -8.14 4.41 4.00
N LYS A 91 -8.38 3.84 5.19
CA LYS A 91 -8.15 2.42 5.48
C LYS A 91 -9.04 1.52 4.63
N LYS A 92 -10.31 1.87 4.46
CA LYS A 92 -11.27 1.11 3.64
C LYS A 92 -10.87 1.13 2.15
N ILE A 93 -10.51 2.31 1.61
CA ILE A 93 -10.04 2.45 0.23
C ILE A 93 -8.74 1.66 0.03
N LYS A 94 -7.78 1.80 0.95
CA LYS A 94 -6.50 1.08 0.88
C LYS A 94 -6.70 -0.44 0.92
N HIS A 95 -7.59 -0.94 1.74
CA HIS A 95 -7.94 -2.36 1.79
C HIS A 95 -8.54 -2.83 0.46
N LYS A 96 -9.51 -2.09 -0.10
CA LYS A 96 -10.14 -2.43 -1.38
C LYS A 96 -9.16 -2.45 -2.54
N VAL A 97 -8.30 -1.42 -2.67
CA VAL A 97 -7.30 -1.37 -3.75
C VAL A 97 -6.23 -2.45 -3.59
N PHE A 98 -5.85 -2.79 -2.36
CA PHE A 98 -4.93 -3.88 -2.09
C PHE A 98 -5.52 -5.24 -2.51
N GLN A 99 -6.75 -5.54 -2.12
CA GLN A 99 -7.44 -6.75 -2.56
C GLN A 99 -7.51 -6.83 -4.09
N HIS A 100 -7.93 -5.74 -4.74
CA HIS A 100 -8.00 -5.67 -6.19
C HIS A 100 -6.63 -5.85 -6.87
N SER A 101 -5.55 -5.32 -6.27
CA SER A 101 -4.19 -5.58 -6.75
C SER A 101 -3.82 -7.06 -6.65
N ARG A 102 -4.22 -7.74 -5.58
CA ARG A 102 -3.95 -9.17 -5.39
C ARG A 102 -4.75 -10.05 -6.36
N GLU A 103 -5.98 -9.64 -6.71
CA GLU A 103 -6.82 -10.32 -7.71
C GLU A 103 -6.25 -10.18 -9.12
N LYS A 104 -5.84 -8.96 -9.51
CA LYS A 104 -5.29 -8.70 -10.86
C LYS A 104 -3.85 -9.21 -11.05
N PHE A 105 -3.05 -9.20 -9.99
CA PHE A 105 -1.63 -9.51 -10.00
C PHE A 105 -1.28 -10.46 -8.83
N PRO A 106 -1.72 -11.71 -8.87
CA PRO A 106 -1.65 -12.63 -7.72
C PRO A 106 -0.22 -12.92 -7.24
N ASP A 107 0.76 -12.91 -8.13
CA ASP A 107 2.15 -13.21 -7.81
C ASP A 107 3.03 -11.96 -7.65
N ALA A 108 2.47 -10.78 -7.90
CA ALA A 108 3.20 -9.52 -7.81
C ALA A 108 3.58 -9.17 -6.37
N LYS A 109 4.76 -8.61 -6.22
CA LYS A 109 5.14 -7.86 -5.02
C LYS A 109 4.40 -6.54 -4.99
N VAL A 110 3.63 -6.27 -3.92
CA VAL A 110 2.89 -5.01 -3.79
C VAL A 110 3.66 -4.09 -2.85
N PHE A 111 4.03 -2.90 -3.32
CA PHE A 111 4.86 -2.00 -2.56
C PHE A 111 4.27 -0.58 -2.41
N SER A 112 4.85 0.19 -1.54
CA SER A 112 4.51 1.59 -1.28
C SER A 112 5.75 2.31 -0.75
N ILE A 113 5.94 3.58 -1.15
CA ILE A 113 6.88 4.48 -0.50
C ILE A 113 6.10 5.62 0.15
N THR A 114 6.43 5.96 1.39
CA THR A 114 5.68 6.98 2.13
C THR A 114 6.51 7.62 3.24
N THR A 115 6.24 8.90 3.54
CA THR A 115 6.71 9.59 4.75
C THR A 115 5.65 9.58 5.85
N GLY A 116 4.43 9.11 5.57
CA GLY A 116 3.29 9.22 6.48
C GLY A 116 3.12 8.03 7.40
N LEU A 117 3.27 8.22 8.72
CA LEU A 117 3.08 7.18 9.72
C LEU A 117 1.73 6.47 9.61
N ALA A 118 0.65 7.21 9.34
CA ALA A 118 -0.69 6.63 9.16
C ALA A 118 -0.74 5.65 7.97
N VAL A 119 -0.04 5.96 6.87
CA VAL A 119 0.05 5.05 5.71
C VAL A 119 0.91 3.84 6.03
N MET A 120 2.03 4.01 6.74
CA MET A 120 2.86 2.89 7.20
C MET A 120 2.05 1.92 8.05
N LYS A 121 1.25 2.44 9.01
CA LYS A 121 0.39 1.61 9.87
C LYS A 121 -0.65 0.85 9.06
N MET A 122 -1.34 1.51 8.11
CA MET A 122 -2.31 0.84 7.24
C MET A 122 -1.66 -0.26 6.37
N ASN A 123 -0.44 -0.01 5.88
CA ASN A 123 0.31 -1.01 5.12
C ASN A 123 0.72 -2.20 6.00
N SER A 124 1.20 -1.95 7.23
CA SER A 124 1.55 -3.02 8.17
C SER A 124 0.33 -3.89 8.51
N ASP A 125 -0.84 -3.29 8.72
CA ASP A 125 -2.10 -4.02 8.94
C ASP A 125 -2.47 -4.95 7.76
N LEU A 126 -2.02 -4.62 6.53
CA LEU A 126 -2.21 -5.43 5.31
C LEU A 126 -1.06 -6.43 5.06
N GLY A 127 -0.10 -6.53 5.97
CA GLY A 127 1.02 -7.47 5.89
C GLY A 127 2.24 -6.96 5.13
N TYR A 128 2.30 -5.67 4.78
CA TYR A 128 3.54 -5.09 4.27
C TYR A 128 4.58 -5.00 5.38
N LYS A 129 5.83 -5.19 5.01
CA LYS A 129 6.99 -5.01 5.90
C LYS A 129 7.86 -3.85 5.43
N PRO A 130 8.49 -3.09 6.33
CA PRO A 130 9.50 -2.11 5.95
C PRO A 130 10.66 -2.81 5.23
N VAL A 131 11.15 -2.20 4.16
CA VAL A 131 12.25 -2.72 3.35
C VAL A 131 13.15 -1.59 2.89
N THR A 132 14.37 -1.93 2.48
CA THR A 132 15.25 -1.01 1.79
C THR A 132 14.77 -0.76 0.36
N PHE A 133 15.17 0.35 -0.25
CA PHE A 133 14.77 0.67 -1.61
C PHE A 133 15.31 -0.32 -2.64
N SER A 134 16.41 -1.00 -2.34
CA SER A 134 16.98 -2.07 -3.18
C SER A 134 16.09 -3.31 -3.31
N GLU A 135 15.09 -3.48 -2.43
CA GLU A 135 14.09 -4.56 -2.52
C GLU A 135 12.86 -4.17 -3.36
N LEU A 136 12.76 -2.91 -3.75
CA LEU A 136 11.70 -2.39 -4.61
C LEU A 136 12.05 -2.62 -6.09
N THR A 137 11.22 -2.09 -6.99
CA THR A 137 11.50 -2.17 -8.42
C THR A 137 12.72 -1.35 -8.82
N ASP A 138 13.51 -1.87 -9.74
CA ASP A 138 14.61 -1.19 -10.43
C ASP A 138 14.15 -0.46 -11.70
N ASP A 139 12.87 -0.53 -12.05
CA ASP A 139 12.31 0.09 -13.23
C ASP A 139 12.47 1.62 -13.19
N PRO A 140 13.21 2.23 -14.15
CA PRO A 140 13.46 3.67 -14.15
C PRO A 140 12.17 4.50 -14.25
N SER A 141 11.11 3.96 -14.82
CA SER A 141 9.82 4.67 -14.97
C SER A 141 9.16 4.92 -13.60
N PHE A 142 9.33 4.03 -12.64
CA PHE A 142 8.90 4.26 -11.26
C PHE A 142 9.64 5.45 -10.64
N TRP A 143 10.95 5.47 -10.73
CA TRP A 143 11.79 6.49 -10.10
C TRP A 143 11.63 7.88 -10.73
N LYS A 144 11.25 7.96 -12.03
CA LYS A 144 10.84 9.22 -12.66
C LYS A 144 9.69 9.91 -11.92
N GLY A 145 8.79 9.15 -11.30
CA GLY A 145 7.70 9.69 -10.49
C GLY A 145 8.18 10.50 -9.26
N CYS A 146 9.41 10.30 -8.82
CA CYS A 146 10.01 11.05 -7.71
C CYS A 146 10.61 12.40 -8.13
N GLN A 147 10.80 12.69 -9.42
CA GLN A 147 11.47 13.90 -9.91
C GLN A 147 10.79 15.20 -9.47
N THR A 148 9.49 15.19 -9.26
CA THR A 148 8.74 16.37 -8.79
C THR A 148 8.72 16.50 -7.26
N CYS A 149 9.36 15.56 -6.54
CA CYS A 149 9.44 15.58 -5.09
C CYS A 149 10.58 16.49 -4.61
N LYS A 150 10.33 17.31 -3.58
CA LYS A 150 11.36 18.17 -2.97
C LYS A 150 12.54 17.42 -2.34
N ASN A 151 12.37 16.11 -2.10
CA ASN A 151 13.43 15.24 -1.57
C ASN A 151 14.14 14.46 -2.69
N TYR A 152 13.96 14.86 -3.93
CA TYR A 152 14.58 14.16 -5.08
C TYR A 152 16.10 14.21 -5.07
N ASP A 153 16.67 15.29 -4.52
CA ASP A 153 18.11 15.42 -4.31
C ASP A 153 18.69 14.30 -3.43
N VAL A 154 17.97 13.91 -2.35
CA VAL A 154 18.38 12.79 -1.47
C VAL A 154 18.39 11.49 -2.25
N LEU A 155 17.36 11.23 -3.05
CA LEU A 155 17.24 10.02 -3.86
C LEU A 155 18.37 9.95 -4.91
N THR A 156 18.67 11.07 -5.57
CA THR A 156 19.71 11.15 -6.60
C THR A 156 21.10 10.93 -6.00
N ARG A 157 21.42 11.59 -4.90
CA ARG A 157 22.72 11.45 -4.21
C ARG A 157 22.99 10.04 -3.71
N THR A 158 21.95 9.29 -3.43
CA THR A 158 22.04 7.90 -2.93
C THR A 158 21.85 6.86 -4.03
N GLU A 159 21.87 7.26 -5.29
CA GLU A 159 21.70 6.35 -6.44
C GLU A 159 20.43 5.49 -6.29
N GLN A 160 19.32 6.11 -5.87
CA GLN A 160 18.02 5.48 -5.63
C GLN A 160 17.99 4.42 -4.50
N LYS A 161 19.05 4.36 -3.68
CA LYS A 161 19.15 3.38 -2.59
C LYS A 161 18.50 3.84 -1.28
N MET A 162 18.30 5.17 -1.11
CA MET A 162 17.75 5.76 0.11
C MET A 162 17.00 7.06 -0.18
N CYS A 163 15.96 7.31 0.60
CA CYS A 163 15.24 8.57 0.65
C CYS A 163 14.62 8.78 2.05
N LEU A 164 13.98 9.94 2.30
CA LEU A 164 13.21 10.17 3.52
C LEU A 164 11.87 9.38 3.56
N CYS A 165 11.48 8.78 2.45
CA CYS A 165 10.37 7.83 2.43
C CYS A 165 10.78 6.47 2.99
N THR A 166 9.86 5.80 3.67
CA THR A 166 10.01 4.38 4.02
C THR A 166 9.47 3.53 2.88
N GLY A 167 10.27 2.61 2.37
CA GLY A 167 9.82 1.52 1.51
C GLY A 167 9.04 0.49 2.31
N MET A 168 7.90 0.06 1.81
CA MET A 168 7.11 -1.01 2.41
C MET A 168 6.69 -1.99 1.33
N LEU A 169 6.89 -3.28 1.58
CA LEU A 169 6.71 -4.36 0.62
C LEU A 169 5.82 -5.47 1.19
N PHE A 170 4.82 -5.85 0.43
CA PHE A 170 4.09 -7.09 0.58
C PHE A 170 4.62 -8.09 -0.46
N ASP A 171 5.22 -9.18 0.00
CA ASP A 171 5.74 -10.25 -0.85
C ASP A 171 4.88 -11.51 -0.63
N PRO A 172 4.12 -11.96 -1.63
CA PRO A 172 3.23 -13.12 -1.48
C PRO A 172 3.97 -14.42 -1.18
N GLU A 173 5.21 -14.59 -1.66
CA GLU A 173 6.00 -15.77 -1.40
C GLU A 173 6.51 -15.79 0.05
N LYS A 174 7.00 -14.66 0.55
CA LYS A 174 7.43 -14.52 1.95
C LYS A 174 6.25 -14.71 2.92
N GLN A 175 5.04 -14.25 2.55
CA GLN A 175 3.83 -14.47 3.37
C GLN A 175 3.48 -15.96 3.50
N LYS A 176 3.61 -16.73 2.41
CA LYS A 176 3.38 -18.19 2.43
C LYS A 176 4.41 -18.89 3.31
N SER A 177 5.68 -18.51 3.23
CA SER A 177 6.76 -19.08 4.04
C SER A 177 6.61 -18.73 5.53
N ASP A 178 6.30 -17.49 5.86
CA ASP A 178 6.07 -17.04 7.25
C ASP A 178 4.87 -17.75 7.88
N ALA A 179 3.79 -17.95 7.14
CA ALA A 179 2.63 -18.70 7.60
C ALA A 179 2.97 -20.16 7.92
N ASN A 180 3.84 -20.79 7.12
CA ASN A 180 4.33 -22.15 7.38
C ASN A 180 5.28 -22.20 8.58
N THR A 181 6.18 -21.23 8.74
CA THR A 181 7.09 -21.10 9.87
C THR A 181 6.32 -20.83 11.16
N GLY A 182 5.30 -19.98 11.13
CA GLY A 182 4.41 -19.71 12.26
C GLY A 182 3.68 -20.96 12.75
N LYS A 183 3.18 -21.80 11.85
CA LYS A 183 2.56 -23.10 12.18
C LYS A 183 3.58 -24.07 12.79
N PHE A 184 4.80 -24.09 12.30
CA PHE A 184 5.88 -24.89 12.86
C PHE A 184 6.24 -24.44 14.27
N ASN A 185 6.45 -23.15 14.48
CA ASN A 185 6.74 -22.57 15.80
C ASN A 185 5.62 -22.85 16.81
N GLN A 186 4.35 -22.76 16.41
CA GLN A 186 3.23 -23.05 17.30
C GLN A 186 3.20 -24.52 17.73
N LYS A 187 3.51 -25.46 16.82
CA LYS A 187 3.66 -26.89 17.16
C LYS A 187 4.82 -27.13 18.15
N VAL A 188 5.96 -26.49 17.92
CA VAL A 188 7.12 -26.57 18.81
C VAL A 188 6.79 -26.00 20.20
N TRP A 189 6.14 -24.84 20.27
CA TRP A 189 5.69 -24.26 21.53
C TRP A 189 4.70 -25.13 22.29
N THR A 190 3.74 -25.73 21.62
CA THR A 190 2.80 -26.67 22.24
C THR A 190 3.52 -27.88 22.80
N ARG A 191 4.47 -28.44 22.04
CA ARG A 191 5.29 -29.57 22.49
C ARG A 191 6.14 -29.21 23.73
N LEU A 192 6.75 -28.03 23.74
CA LEU A 192 7.54 -27.54 24.91
C LEU A 192 6.66 -27.31 26.14
N LYS A 193 5.46 -26.77 25.99
CA LYS A 193 4.48 -26.64 27.09
C LYS A 193 4.11 -27.99 27.66
N ASN A 194 3.82 -28.98 26.81
CA ASN A 194 3.47 -30.33 27.26
C ASN A 194 4.63 -31.01 28.03
N ILE A 195 5.86 -30.85 27.53
CA ILE A 195 7.06 -31.36 28.23
C ILE A 195 7.23 -30.69 29.62
N LYS A 196 7.01 -29.38 29.71
CA LYS A 196 7.07 -28.62 30.95
C LYS A 196 6.01 -29.10 31.93
N GLN A 197 4.77 -29.29 31.51
CA GLN A 197 3.67 -29.80 32.30
C GLN A 197 3.95 -31.22 32.81
N ALA A 198 4.40 -32.11 31.93
CA ALA A 198 4.75 -33.50 32.31
C ALA A 198 5.88 -33.56 33.35
N ARG A 199 6.86 -32.63 33.29
CA ARG A 199 7.93 -32.53 34.34
C ARG A 199 7.41 -31.96 35.65
N PHE A 200 6.43 -31.04 35.62
CA PHE A 200 5.83 -30.50 36.85
C PHE A 200 5.00 -31.56 37.61
N LEU A 201 4.22 -32.37 36.86
CA LEU A 201 3.42 -33.45 37.43
C LEU A 201 4.28 -34.57 38.08
N LYS A 202 5.52 -34.77 37.58
CA LYS A 202 6.48 -35.73 38.17
C LYS A 202 7.21 -35.23 39.42
N LYS A 203 7.07 -33.95 39.79
CA LYS A 203 7.73 -33.32 40.93
C LYS A 203 6.82 -33.09 42.15
N GLN A 204 5.60 -33.64 42.16
CA GLN A 204 4.82 -33.69 43.41
C GLN A 204 5.27 -34.90 44.23
N PRO A 205 5.92 -34.73 45.41
CA PRO A 205 6.23 -35.84 46.31
C PRO A 205 4.91 -36.37 46.86
N LYS A 206 4.82 -37.70 47.00
CA LYS A 206 3.77 -38.39 47.73
C LYS A 206 3.81 -37.99 49.21
#